data_3003b7a1e8eed82681aa753beb31a530
#
_entry.id   3003b7a1e8eed82681aa753beb31a530
#
_cell.length_a   1.000
_cell.length_b   1.000
_cell.length_c   1.000
_cell.angle_alpha   90.00
_cell.angle_beta   90.00
_cell.angle_gamma   90.00
#
_symmetry.space_group_name_H-M   'P 1'
#
loop_
_entity.id
_entity.type
_entity.pdbx_description
1 polymer ?
#
loop_
_entity_poly.entity_id
_entity_poly.type
_entity_poly.pdbx_seq_one_letter_code
_entity_poly.pdbx_strand_id
1 'polypeptide(L)' 'MLDFNGIPQGLGMALTKNSKAMINFSNMTNDEKKKIIELTRSVRSKGEMERIVNKLEKGKNEFF' A
#
# COMPACT_ATOMS: atom_id res chain seq x y z
N MET A 1 11.59 -3.66 -10.79
CA MET A 1 10.63 -2.56 -11.02
C MET A 1 9.26 -2.95 -10.51
N LEU A 2 8.60 -2.06 -9.81
CA LEU A 2 7.28 -2.34 -9.26
C LEU A 2 6.24 -2.36 -10.40
N ASP A 3 5.47 -3.43 -10.47
CA ASP A 3 4.40 -3.58 -11.44
C ASP A 3 3.10 -3.07 -10.80
N PHE A 4 2.50 -2.05 -11.41
CA PHE A 4 1.28 -1.46 -10.90
C PHE A 4 0.01 -2.09 -11.47
N ASN A 5 0.13 -3.13 -12.29
CA ASN A 5 -1.03 -3.85 -12.80
C ASN A 5 -1.80 -4.47 -11.64
N GLY A 6 -3.08 -4.14 -11.56
CA GLY A 6 -3.92 -4.63 -10.46
C GLY A 6 -3.80 -3.84 -9.18
N ILE A 7 -2.89 -2.90 -9.07
CA ILE A 7 -2.78 -2.01 -7.91
C ILE A 7 -3.65 -0.78 -8.16
N PRO A 8 -4.53 -0.41 -7.21
CA PRO A 8 -5.31 0.81 -7.36
C PRO A 8 -4.42 2.02 -7.61
N GLN A 9 -4.84 2.89 -8.52
CA GLN A 9 -4.04 4.04 -8.93
C GLN A 9 -3.66 4.92 -7.73
N GLY A 10 -4.59 5.15 -6.81
CA GLY A 10 -4.33 5.96 -5.63
C GLY A 10 -3.22 5.38 -4.76
N LEU A 11 -3.21 4.06 -4.58
CA LEU A 11 -2.16 3.40 -3.82
C LEU A 11 -0.82 3.51 -4.54
N GLY A 12 -0.81 3.26 -5.85
CA GLY A 12 0.41 3.37 -6.65
C GLY A 12 1.03 4.75 -6.55
N MET A 13 0.21 5.79 -6.68
CA MET A 13 0.69 7.16 -6.57
C MET A 13 1.22 7.49 -5.18
N ALA A 14 0.52 7.03 -4.15
CA ALA A 14 0.95 7.25 -2.77
C ALA A 14 2.28 6.56 -2.47
N LEU A 15 2.46 5.34 -2.97
CA LEU A 15 3.72 4.61 -2.80
C LEU A 15 4.87 5.31 -3.51
N THR A 16 4.61 5.90 -4.66
CA THR A 16 5.62 6.66 -5.40
C THR A 16 6.14 7.84 -4.58
N LYS A 17 5.28 8.43 -3.76
CA LYS A 17 5.63 9.57 -2.92
C LYS A 17 6.21 9.19 -1.56
N ASN A 18 6.16 7.92 -1.20
CA ASN A 18 6.62 7.46 0.11
C ASN A 18 7.52 6.22 -0.09
N SER A 19 8.81 6.45 -0.14
CA SER A 19 9.76 5.39 -0.45
C SER A 19 9.79 4.29 0.61
N LYS A 20 9.63 4.63 1.88
CA LYS A 20 9.59 3.62 2.95
C LYS A 20 8.38 2.69 2.79
N ALA A 21 7.22 3.28 2.52
CA ALA A 21 6.01 2.50 2.30
C ALA A 21 6.17 1.62 1.06
N MET A 22 6.76 2.15 0.00
CA MET A 22 7.00 1.38 -1.21
C MET A 22 7.92 0.20 -0.96
N ILE A 23 9.04 0.42 -0.25
CA ILE A 23 9.98 -0.64 0.06
C ILE A 23 9.30 -1.73 0.89
N ASN A 24 8.58 -1.34 1.92
CA ASN A 24 7.89 -2.28 2.80
C ASN A 24 6.84 -3.08 2.03
N PHE A 25 6.07 -2.41 1.18
CA PHE A 25 5.07 -3.08 0.35
C PHE A 25 5.73 -4.07 -0.61
N SER A 26 6.83 -3.66 -1.24
CA SER A 26 7.55 -4.51 -2.20
C SER A 26 8.10 -5.77 -1.56
N ASN A 27 8.44 -5.70 -0.27
CA ASN A 27 8.99 -6.84 0.47
C ASN A 27 7.90 -7.78 1.00
N MET A 28 6.64 -7.43 0.86
CA MET A 28 5.54 -8.29 1.28
C MET A 28 5.39 -9.50 0.36
N THR A 29 4.84 -10.58 0.90
CA THR A 29 4.47 -11.72 0.07
C THR A 29 3.29 -11.36 -0.83
N ASN A 30 3.03 -12.18 -1.84
CA ASN A 30 1.90 -11.94 -2.74
C ASN A 30 0.57 -11.90 -1.98
N ASP A 31 0.39 -12.78 -1.00
CA ASP A 31 -0.83 -12.81 -0.19
C ASP A 31 -0.96 -11.54 0.66
N GLU A 32 0.12 -11.07 1.23
CA GLU A 32 0.12 -9.84 2.02
C GLU A 32 -0.19 -8.64 1.16
N LYS A 33 0.43 -8.55 -0.03
CA LYS A 33 0.14 -7.48 -0.99
C LYS A 33 -1.33 -7.48 -1.38
N LYS A 34 -1.89 -8.66 -1.60
CA LYS A 34 -3.29 -8.81 -1.96
C LYS A 34 -4.20 -8.24 -0.90
N LYS A 35 -3.90 -8.49 0.37
CA LYS A 35 -4.70 -7.96 1.49
C LYS A 35 -4.64 -6.44 1.52
N ILE A 36 -3.48 -5.86 1.29
CA ILE A 36 -3.33 -4.41 1.24
C ILE A 36 -4.12 -3.83 0.08
N ILE A 37 -4.05 -4.45 -1.08
CA ILE A 37 -4.80 -4.01 -2.26
C ILE A 37 -6.31 -4.06 -1.99
N GLU A 38 -6.78 -5.12 -1.35
CA GLU A 38 -8.19 -5.24 -0.97
C GLU A 38 -8.61 -4.10 -0.04
N LEU A 39 -7.79 -3.78 0.95
CA LEU A 39 -8.07 -2.66 1.86
C LEU A 39 -8.19 -1.35 1.10
N THR A 40 -7.31 -1.12 0.12
CA THR A 40 -7.30 0.14 -0.60
C THR A 40 -8.46 0.27 -1.58
N ARG A 41 -9.06 -0.84 -2.00
CA ARG A 41 -10.23 -0.81 -2.89
C ARG A 41 -11.46 -0.21 -2.23
N SER A 42 -11.55 -0.31 -0.90
CA SER A 42 -12.68 0.26 -0.17
C SER A 42 -12.44 1.69 0.30
N VAL A 43 -11.25 2.23 0.03
CA VAL A 43 -10.90 3.59 0.40
C VAL A 43 -11.70 4.59 -0.43
N ARG A 44 -12.29 5.58 0.25
CA ARG A 44 -13.12 6.59 -0.41
C ARG A 44 -12.56 8.00 -0.31
N SER A 45 -11.50 8.19 0.47
CA SER A 45 -10.93 9.51 0.65
C SER A 45 -9.41 9.43 0.65
N LYS A 46 -8.80 10.56 0.34
CA LYS A 46 -7.35 10.70 0.37
C LYS A 46 -6.81 10.44 1.78
N GLY A 47 -7.52 10.91 2.80
CA GLY A 47 -7.09 10.69 4.19
C GLY A 47 -7.05 9.23 4.57
N GLU A 48 -8.03 8.44 4.11
CA GLU A 48 -8.03 7.00 4.36
C GLU A 48 -6.84 6.32 3.68
N MET A 49 -6.53 6.72 2.45
CA MET A 49 -5.38 6.18 1.73
C MET A 49 -4.07 6.53 2.46
N GLU A 50 -3.96 7.75 2.94
CA GLU A 50 -2.77 8.18 3.68
C GLU A 50 -2.57 7.37 4.96
N ARG A 51 -3.66 7.01 5.65
CA ARG A 51 -3.57 6.16 6.84
C ARG A 51 -2.96 4.80 6.51
N ILE A 52 -3.41 4.20 5.42
CA ILE A 52 -2.90 2.90 4.98
C ILE A 52 -1.42 3.03 4.63
N VAL A 53 -1.06 4.06 3.89
CA VAL A 53 0.33 4.28 3.50
C VAL A 53 1.22 4.57 4.71
N ASN A 54 0.71 5.32 5.68
CA ASN A 54 1.45 5.58 6.93
C ASN A 54 1.70 4.28 7.71
N LYS A 55 0.74 3.37 7.72
CA LYS A 55 0.93 2.06 8.35
C LYS A 55 1.97 1.24 7.59
N LEU A 56 1.93 1.29 6.27
CA LEU A 56 2.95 0.62 5.45
C LEU A 56 4.34 1.15 5.75
N GLU A 57 4.46 2.46 5.96
CA GLU A 57 5.73 3.07 6.31
C GLU A 57 6.30 2.50 7.61
N LYS A 58 5.44 2.18 8.56
CA LYS A 58 5.85 1.59 9.84
C LYS A 58 6.17 0.10 9.73
N GLY A 59 5.64 -0.56 8.70
CA GLY A 59 5.88 -1.96 8.45
C GLY A 59 4.61 -2.79 8.42
N LYS A 60 4.73 -4.02 7.91
CA LYS A 60 3.57 -4.90 7.74
C LYS A 60 2.90 -5.29 9.06
N ASN A 61 3.64 -5.21 10.18
CA ASN A 61 3.09 -5.56 11.49
C ASN A 61 1.89 -4.72 11.88
N GLU A 62 1.72 -3.55 11.26
CA GLU A 62 0.55 -2.71 11.51
C GLU A 62 -0.74 -3.31 10.94
N PHE A 63 -0.63 -4.28 10.03
CA PHE A 63 -1.77 -4.95 9.40
C PHE A 63 -1.91 -6.40 9.83
N PHE A 64 -0.83 -6.99 10.22
CA PHE A 64 -0.74 -8.42 10.53
C PHE A 64 -0.12 -8.64 11.90
#